data_f7641727686b97f600d94e8a506f0885
#
_entry.id   f7641727686b97f600d94e8a506f0885
#
_cell.length_a   1.000
_cell.length_b   1.000
_cell.length_c   1.000
_cell.angle_alpha   90.00
_cell.angle_beta   90.00
_cell.angle_gamma   90.00
#
_symmetry.space_group_name_H-M   'P 1'
#
loop_
_entity.id
_entity.type
_entity.pdbx_description
1 polymer ?
#
loop_
_entity_poly.entity_id
_entity_poly.type
_entity_poly.pdbx_seq_one_letter_code
_entity_poly.pdbx_strand_id
1 'polypeptide(L)'
;MASWVAGFPASALREGFRIYIEWLNSLVTDAEIKRELFVESPFAHPSVMYRRDLVQQLGGYQEHGWPEDYDLWLRMAAAGVTFAKIPEVLVEWRDHPTRLTRSDSRYSVKNFLRAKAHYLARGPLAGRDPVIVWGAGMMGRRLGKRLLDEQVPVVAFVDIDLKKIGRTRQGKPVISAKDFMDWWRRYQQPALLAAVGARGARDLIRQQVNDLGLIEGRDWWAAA
;
A
#
# COMPACT_ATOMS: atom_id res chain seq x y z
N MET A 1 -6.72 -17.28 -4.33
CA MET A 1 -7.29 -16.95 -5.65
C MET A 1 -8.53 -16.11 -5.45
N ALA A 2 -8.81 -15.16 -6.34
CA ALA A 2 -10.04 -14.36 -6.35
C ALA A 2 -10.59 -14.26 -7.76
N SER A 3 -11.69 -13.54 -7.97
CA SER A 3 -12.22 -13.19 -9.29
C SER A 3 -12.31 -11.68 -9.47
N TRP A 4 -12.57 -11.22 -10.68
CA TRP A 4 -13.07 -9.89 -10.89
C TRP A 4 -14.42 -9.70 -10.23
N VAL A 5 -14.76 -8.44 -9.92
CA VAL A 5 -16.03 -8.08 -9.33
C VAL A 5 -16.69 -6.95 -10.11
N ALA A 6 -18.01 -6.90 -10.12
CA ALA A 6 -18.78 -5.75 -10.58
C ALA A 6 -19.47 -5.08 -9.40
N GLY A 7 -19.47 -3.77 -9.35
CA GLY A 7 -20.20 -3.03 -8.34
C GLY A 7 -21.70 -3.00 -8.63
N PHE A 8 -22.54 -3.19 -7.63
CA PHE A 8 -24.00 -3.23 -7.75
C PHE A 8 -24.68 -2.39 -6.68
N PRO A 9 -25.77 -1.68 -6.97
CA PRO A 9 -26.26 -1.35 -8.33
C PRO A 9 -25.39 -0.29 -9.02
N ALA A 10 -25.16 -0.44 -10.31
CA ALA A 10 -24.26 0.41 -11.09
C ALA A 10 -24.62 1.91 -11.02
N SER A 11 -25.93 2.23 -10.95
CA SER A 11 -26.46 3.60 -10.86
C SER A 11 -26.16 4.31 -9.54
N ALA A 12 -25.87 3.57 -8.47
CA ALA A 12 -25.60 4.12 -7.12
C ALA A 12 -24.12 4.13 -6.75
N LEU A 13 -23.24 3.62 -7.61
CA LEU A 13 -21.82 3.55 -7.33
C LEU A 13 -21.20 4.95 -7.29
N ARG A 14 -20.52 5.26 -6.18
CA ARG A 14 -19.68 6.46 -6.10
C ARG A 14 -18.45 6.32 -7.00
N GLU A 15 -18.00 7.43 -7.59
CA GLU A 15 -16.83 7.45 -8.48
C GLU A 15 -15.59 6.78 -7.88
N GLY A 16 -15.25 7.10 -6.63
CA GLY A 16 -14.10 6.51 -5.95
C GLY A 16 -14.18 4.99 -5.81
N PHE A 17 -15.39 4.44 -5.61
CA PHE A 17 -15.57 2.98 -5.52
C PHE A 17 -15.48 2.31 -6.89
N ARG A 18 -15.95 2.97 -7.95
CA ARG A 18 -15.78 2.51 -9.34
C ARG A 18 -14.30 2.42 -9.71
N ILE A 19 -13.53 3.49 -9.45
CA ILE A 19 -12.08 3.53 -9.69
C ILE A 19 -11.36 2.43 -8.89
N TYR A 20 -11.78 2.20 -7.64
CA TYR A 20 -11.21 1.12 -6.83
C TYR A 20 -11.49 -0.25 -7.44
N ILE A 21 -12.69 -0.53 -7.94
CA ILE A 21 -13.02 -1.79 -8.61
C ILE A 21 -12.21 -1.94 -9.90
N GLU A 22 -12.09 -0.91 -10.72
CA GLU A 22 -11.28 -0.92 -11.94
C GLU A 22 -9.81 -1.26 -11.63
N TRP A 23 -9.22 -0.58 -10.65
CA TRP A 23 -7.87 -0.87 -10.18
C TRP A 23 -7.74 -2.29 -9.63
N LEU A 24 -8.67 -2.73 -8.79
CA LEU A 24 -8.68 -4.06 -8.19
C LEU A 24 -8.74 -5.14 -9.28
N ASN A 25 -9.59 -4.98 -10.30
CA ASN A 25 -9.73 -5.93 -11.40
C ASN A 25 -8.52 -5.92 -12.35
N SER A 26 -7.76 -4.84 -12.42
CA SER A 26 -6.53 -4.79 -13.23
C SER A 26 -5.40 -5.67 -12.69
N LEU A 27 -5.46 -6.07 -11.42
CA LEU A 27 -4.45 -6.88 -10.75
C LEU A 27 -4.82 -8.37 -10.90
N VAL A 28 -4.16 -9.10 -11.78
CA VAL A 28 -4.49 -10.52 -12.11
C VAL A 28 -3.41 -11.48 -11.63
N THR A 29 -2.16 -11.17 -11.91
CA THR A 29 -1.00 -12.02 -11.61
C THR A 29 -0.46 -11.81 -10.19
N ASP A 30 0.27 -12.80 -9.68
CA ASP A 30 0.96 -12.71 -8.38
C ASP A 30 1.87 -11.47 -8.27
N ALA A 31 2.62 -11.19 -9.34
CA ALA A 31 3.54 -10.05 -9.38
C ALA A 31 2.80 -8.71 -9.29
N GLU A 32 1.70 -8.53 -10.04
CA GLU A 32 0.87 -7.33 -10.00
C GLU A 32 0.24 -7.15 -8.61
N ILE A 33 -0.32 -8.21 -8.04
CA ILE A 33 -0.97 -8.20 -6.74
C ILE A 33 0.03 -7.84 -5.62
N LYS A 34 1.19 -8.48 -5.59
CA LYS A 34 2.24 -8.21 -4.59
C LYS A 34 2.84 -6.82 -4.72
N ARG A 35 3.01 -6.34 -5.96
CA ARG A 35 3.51 -4.98 -6.23
C ARG A 35 2.59 -3.91 -5.65
N GLU A 36 1.28 -4.11 -5.73
CA GLU A 36 0.26 -3.14 -5.30
C GLU A 36 -0.25 -3.40 -3.87
N LEU A 37 0.25 -4.43 -3.20
CA LEU A 37 -0.26 -4.91 -1.91
C LEU A 37 -0.25 -3.81 -0.81
N PHE A 38 0.77 -2.94 -0.81
CA PHE A 38 0.85 -1.84 0.15
C PHE A 38 0.17 -0.55 -0.34
N VAL A 39 -0.37 -0.53 -1.56
CA VAL A 39 -1.17 0.60 -2.05
C VAL A 39 -2.57 0.55 -1.45
N GLU A 40 -3.27 -0.57 -1.60
CA GLU A 40 -4.61 -0.82 -1.05
C GLU A 40 -4.87 -2.33 -1.00
N SER A 41 -5.96 -2.77 -0.32
CA SER A 41 -6.36 -4.18 -0.33
C SER A 41 -6.63 -4.64 -1.77
N PRO A 42 -5.88 -5.63 -2.29
CA PRO A 42 -5.97 -6.02 -3.70
C PRO A 42 -7.12 -6.97 -3.99
N PHE A 43 -7.93 -7.34 -2.99
CA PHE A 43 -9.02 -8.29 -3.14
C PHE A 43 -10.34 -7.73 -2.61
N ALA A 44 -11.41 -7.97 -3.33
CA ALA A 44 -12.75 -7.92 -2.78
C ALA A 44 -12.98 -9.19 -1.96
N HIS A 45 -13.10 -9.08 -0.64
CA HIS A 45 -13.19 -10.22 0.27
C HIS A 45 -14.23 -11.29 -0.17
N PRO A 46 -15.46 -10.94 -0.63
CA PRO A 46 -16.43 -11.94 -1.06
C PRO A 46 -16.06 -12.70 -2.33
N SER A 47 -15.03 -12.27 -3.08
CA SER A 47 -14.57 -12.95 -4.29
C SER A 47 -13.44 -13.96 -4.03
N VAL A 48 -12.96 -14.07 -2.78
CA VAL A 48 -11.74 -14.84 -2.47
C VAL A 48 -12.05 -16.30 -2.18
N MET A 49 -11.25 -17.17 -2.77
CA MET A 49 -11.19 -18.61 -2.46
C MET A 49 -9.75 -18.96 -2.04
N TYR A 50 -9.58 -19.67 -0.95
CA TYR A 50 -8.29 -20.09 -0.43
C TYR A 50 -8.35 -21.51 0.15
N ARG A 51 -7.22 -22.15 0.28
CA ARG A 51 -7.10 -23.43 0.96
C ARG A 51 -7.27 -23.20 2.47
N ARG A 52 -8.17 -23.95 3.07
CA ARG A 52 -8.50 -23.87 4.50
C ARG A 52 -7.28 -24.13 5.40
N ASP A 53 -6.51 -25.15 5.05
CA ASP A 53 -5.31 -25.55 5.79
C ASP A 53 -4.26 -24.42 5.83
N LEU A 54 -4.05 -23.72 4.71
CA LEU A 54 -3.16 -22.57 4.63
C LEU A 54 -3.58 -21.45 5.57
N VAL A 55 -4.87 -21.08 5.57
CA VAL A 55 -5.38 -20.03 6.45
C VAL A 55 -5.28 -20.44 7.91
N GLN A 56 -5.55 -21.71 8.24
CA GLN A 56 -5.40 -22.22 9.59
C GLN A 56 -3.93 -22.19 10.06
N GLN A 57 -2.97 -22.57 9.22
CA GLN A 57 -1.54 -22.49 9.53
C GLN A 57 -1.06 -21.06 9.77
N LEU A 58 -1.67 -20.07 9.09
CA LEU A 58 -1.41 -18.66 9.31
C LEU A 58 -2.17 -18.06 10.50
N GLY A 59 -2.91 -18.86 11.27
CA GLY A 59 -3.66 -18.42 12.47
C GLY A 59 -5.03 -17.82 12.19
N GLY A 60 -5.59 -18.02 10.99
CA GLY A 60 -6.93 -17.55 10.63
C GLY A 60 -7.05 -16.04 10.51
N TYR A 61 -8.26 -15.51 10.62
CA TYR A 61 -8.50 -14.08 10.77
C TYR A 61 -8.12 -13.63 12.17
N GLN A 62 -7.40 -12.52 12.26
CA GLN A 62 -6.90 -11.98 13.53
C GLN A 62 -7.47 -10.59 13.79
N GLU A 63 -7.68 -10.23 15.05
CA GLU A 63 -8.26 -8.94 15.43
C GLU A 63 -7.17 -8.03 16.03
N HIS A 64 -6.56 -7.22 15.16
CA HIS A 64 -5.51 -6.25 15.52
C HIS A 64 -6.02 -4.80 15.54
N GLY A 65 -7.33 -4.59 15.37
CA GLY A 65 -7.95 -3.26 15.28
C GLY A 65 -7.68 -2.55 13.93
N TRP A 66 -7.32 -3.31 12.90
CA TRP A 66 -7.31 -2.92 11.49
C TRP A 66 -8.08 -3.95 10.65
N PRO A 67 -8.29 -3.75 9.32
CA PRO A 67 -9.08 -4.68 8.51
C PRO A 67 -8.52 -6.11 8.55
N GLU A 68 -9.34 -7.06 8.97
CA GLU A 68 -8.96 -8.46 9.20
C GLU A 68 -8.63 -9.21 7.91
N ASP A 69 -9.30 -8.84 6.81
CA ASP A 69 -9.06 -9.40 5.49
C ASP A 69 -7.72 -8.90 4.91
N TYR A 70 -7.48 -7.61 4.97
CA TYR A 70 -6.20 -7.03 4.54
C TYR A 70 -5.02 -7.55 5.36
N ASP A 71 -5.19 -7.73 6.66
CA ASP A 71 -4.23 -8.38 7.54
C ASP A 71 -3.88 -9.79 7.05
N LEU A 72 -4.89 -10.59 6.72
CA LEU A 72 -4.69 -11.95 6.21
C LEU A 72 -3.91 -11.94 4.88
N TRP A 73 -4.23 -11.02 3.96
CA TRP A 73 -3.50 -10.91 2.68
C TRP A 73 -2.03 -10.54 2.89
N LEU A 74 -1.73 -9.64 3.82
CA LEU A 74 -0.37 -9.24 4.16
C LEU A 74 0.41 -10.41 4.78
N ARG A 75 -0.21 -11.19 5.69
CA ARG A 75 0.40 -12.41 6.25
C ARG A 75 0.63 -13.49 5.20
N MET A 76 -0.32 -13.70 4.31
CA MET A 76 -0.15 -14.63 3.18
C MET A 76 1.03 -14.23 2.30
N ALA A 77 1.15 -12.96 1.95
CA ALA A 77 2.27 -12.47 1.15
C ALA A 77 3.61 -12.65 1.86
N ALA A 78 3.68 -12.32 3.17
CA ALA A 78 4.87 -12.52 3.99
C ALA A 78 5.29 -14.00 4.09
N ALA A 79 4.31 -14.92 4.05
CA ALA A 79 4.55 -16.36 4.03
C ALA A 79 4.87 -16.92 2.62
N GLY A 80 5.03 -16.07 1.61
CA GLY A 80 5.39 -16.49 0.24
C GLY A 80 4.23 -17.10 -0.56
N VAL A 81 2.98 -16.93 -0.11
CA VAL A 81 1.81 -17.45 -0.83
C VAL A 81 1.70 -16.81 -2.20
N THR A 82 1.37 -17.60 -3.20
CA THR A 82 1.09 -17.14 -4.56
C THR A 82 -0.37 -16.73 -4.70
N PHE A 83 -0.60 -15.56 -5.28
CA PHE A 83 -1.91 -15.01 -5.57
C PHE A 83 -2.26 -15.13 -7.06
N ALA A 84 -3.55 -15.19 -7.36
CA ALA A 84 -4.06 -15.08 -8.71
C ALA A 84 -5.50 -14.60 -8.70
N LYS A 85 -5.94 -13.97 -9.79
CA LYS A 85 -7.36 -13.71 -10.05
C LYS A 85 -7.80 -14.32 -11.36
N ILE A 86 -9.04 -14.77 -11.39
CA ILE A 86 -9.74 -15.17 -12.61
C ILE A 86 -10.22 -13.86 -13.26
N PRO A 87 -9.84 -13.57 -14.54
CA PRO A 87 -10.20 -12.33 -15.21
C PRO A 87 -11.64 -12.38 -15.75
N GLU A 88 -12.57 -12.78 -14.88
CA GLU A 88 -14.00 -12.86 -15.16
C GLU A 88 -14.78 -12.33 -13.95
N VAL A 89 -15.87 -11.61 -14.21
CA VAL A 89 -16.76 -11.13 -13.16
C VAL A 89 -17.61 -12.28 -12.67
N LEU A 90 -17.25 -12.81 -11.49
CA LEU A 90 -17.99 -13.91 -10.84
C LEU A 90 -18.74 -13.46 -9.59
N VAL A 91 -18.58 -12.20 -9.17
CA VAL A 91 -19.23 -11.63 -7.99
C VAL A 91 -19.77 -10.23 -8.29
N GLU A 92 -21.06 -10.04 -8.03
CA GLU A 92 -21.67 -8.71 -7.93
C GLU A 92 -21.52 -8.18 -6.51
N TRP A 93 -20.68 -7.14 -6.36
CA TRP A 93 -20.36 -6.57 -5.05
C TRP A 93 -21.27 -5.42 -4.71
N ARG A 94 -22.24 -5.69 -3.84
CA ARG A 94 -23.24 -4.71 -3.45
C ARG A 94 -22.62 -3.55 -2.68
N ASP A 95 -22.84 -2.33 -3.18
CA ASP A 95 -22.50 -1.11 -2.45
C ASP A 95 -23.75 -0.55 -1.73
N HIS A 96 -23.63 -0.29 -0.42
CA HIS A 96 -24.69 0.30 0.39
C HIS A 96 -24.11 1.13 1.55
N PRO A 97 -24.86 2.11 2.11
CA PRO A 97 -24.35 3.04 3.12
C PRO A 97 -23.84 2.38 4.41
N THR A 98 -24.41 1.24 4.78
CA THR A 98 -24.13 0.54 6.05
C THR A 98 -23.07 -0.58 5.91
N ARG A 99 -22.28 -0.59 4.83
CA ARG A 99 -21.15 -1.52 4.71
C ARG A 99 -20.17 -1.33 5.86
N LEU A 100 -19.59 -2.43 6.37
CA LEU A 100 -18.57 -2.40 7.43
C LEU A 100 -17.43 -1.44 7.10
N THR A 101 -16.94 -1.42 5.87
CA THR A 101 -15.90 -0.48 5.41
C THR A 101 -16.26 1.00 5.55
N ARG A 102 -17.55 1.33 5.78
CA ARG A 102 -18.03 2.70 5.96
C ARG A 102 -18.45 3.01 7.41
N SER A 103 -18.77 2.00 8.20
CA SER A 103 -19.32 2.14 9.55
C SER A 103 -18.39 1.70 10.65
N ASP A 104 -17.48 0.76 10.39
CA ASP A 104 -16.55 0.22 11.37
C ASP A 104 -15.21 0.97 11.32
N SER A 105 -14.74 1.43 12.46
CA SER A 105 -13.51 2.20 12.60
C SER A 105 -12.26 1.42 12.18
N ARG A 106 -12.28 0.08 12.20
CA ARG A 106 -11.19 -0.79 11.74
C ARG A 106 -10.78 -0.47 10.31
N TYR A 107 -11.76 -0.14 9.45
CA TYR A 107 -11.54 0.21 8.04
C TYR A 107 -11.18 1.69 7.80
N SER A 108 -10.89 2.44 8.86
CA SER A 108 -10.42 3.82 8.69
C SER A 108 -9.03 3.88 8.02
N VAL A 109 -8.77 4.94 7.26
CA VAL A 109 -7.43 5.19 6.67
C VAL A 109 -6.31 5.09 7.71
N LYS A 110 -6.57 5.53 8.95
CA LYS A 110 -5.62 5.43 10.07
C LYS A 110 -5.23 3.98 10.33
N ASN A 111 -6.19 3.07 10.36
CA ASN A 111 -5.96 1.66 10.68
C ASN A 111 -5.39 0.87 9.50
N PHE A 112 -5.77 1.20 8.26
CA PHE A 112 -5.04 0.71 7.08
C PHE A 112 -3.56 1.10 7.11
N LEU A 113 -3.24 2.35 7.44
CA LEU A 113 -1.84 2.81 7.54
C LEU A 113 -1.08 2.15 8.71
N ARG A 114 -1.78 1.77 9.79
CA ARG A 114 -1.17 0.97 10.88
C ARG A 114 -0.78 -0.41 10.38
N ALA A 115 -1.70 -1.12 9.73
CA ALA A 115 -1.43 -2.42 9.12
C ALA A 115 -0.26 -2.34 8.12
N LYS A 116 -0.30 -1.38 7.18
CA LYS A 116 0.80 -1.17 6.21
C LYS A 116 2.14 -0.98 6.90
N ALA A 117 2.24 -0.07 7.88
CA ALA A 117 3.49 0.22 8.57
C ALA A 117 4.01 -1.00 9.33
N HIS A 118 3.12 -1.75 9.99
CA HIS A 118 3.45 -2.97 10.72
C HIS A 118 4.12 -4.02 9.82
N TYR A 119 3.50 -4.31 8.67
CA TYR A 119 4.02 -5.32 7.74
C TYR A 119 5.20 -4.83 6.90
N LEU A 120 5.25 -3.54 6.56
CA LEU A 120 6.42 -2.93 5.94
C LEU A 120 7.65 -3.04 6.84
N ALA A 121 7.52 -2.70 8.11
CA ALA A 121 8.62 -2.72 9.07
C ALA A 121 9.20 -4.12 9.30
N ARG A 122 8.36 -5.18 9.25
CA ARG A 122 8.75 -6.58 9.49
C ARG A 122 9.08 -7.36 8.22
N GLY A 123 8.79 -6.78 7.07
CA GLY A 123 9.03 -7.38 5.76
C GLY A 123 9.99 -6.51 4.91
N PRO A 124 9.49 -5.76 3.94
CA PRO A 124 10.32 -5.03 2.97
C PRO A 124 11.34 -4.06 3.57
N LEU A 125 11.05 -3.49 4.73
CA LEU A 125 11.93 -2.52 5.41
C LEU A 125 12.76 -3.13 6.53
N ALA A 126 12.61 -4.42 6.81
CA ALA A 126 13.41 -5.09 7.83
C ALA A 126 14.91 -5.04 7.48
N GLY A 127 15.73 -4.52 8.39
CA GLY A 127 17.17 -4.36 8.18
C GLY A 127 17.56 -3.24 7.21
N ARG A 128 16.60 -2.45 6.72
CA ARG A 128 16.91 -1.26 5.90
C ARG A 128 17.30 -0.09 6.78
N ASP A 129 18.35 0.60 6.37
CA ASP A 129 18.81 1.82 7.03
C ASP A 129 19.48 2.74 6.00
N PRO A 130 18.83 3.86 5.70
CA PRO A 130 17.53 4.36 6.19
C PRO A 130 16.35 4.06 5.26
N VAL A 131 15.18 4.63 5.65
CA VAL A 131 13.99 4.73 4.79
C VAL A 131 13.74 6.19 4.41
N ILE A 132 13.53 6.42 3.11
CA ILE A 132 13.12 7.71 2.55
C ILE A 132 11.65 7.58 2.10
N VAL A 133 10.81 8.59 2.38
CA VAL A 133 9.41 8.59 1.99
C VAL A 133 9.19 9.60 0.86
N TRP A 134 8.82 9.15 -0.31
CA TRP A 134 8.45 10.03 -1.44
C TRP A 134 7.00 10.46 -1.31
N GLY A 135 6.82 11.73 -0.98
CA GLY A 135 5.56 12.40 -0.69
C GLY A 135 5.56 13.03 0.71
N ALA A 136 5.70 14.35 0.80
CA ALA A 136 5.59 15.11 2.05
C ALA A 136 4.16 15.66 2.28
N GLY A 137 3.18 15.19 1.49
CA GLY A 137 1.76 15.50 1.61
C GLY A 137 1.06 14.73 2.73
N MET A 138 -0.28 14.72 2.70
CA MET A 138 -1.09 14.11 3.76
C MET A 138 -0.80 12.61 3.94
N MET A 139 -0.76 11.83 2.85
CA MET A 139 -0.54 10.37 2.91
C MET A 139 0.87 10.05 3.39
N GLY A 140 1.91 10.64 2.78
CA GLY A 140 3.29 10.40 3.21
C GLY A 140 3.55 10.78 4.66
N ARG A 141 2.99 11.91 5.13
CA ARG A 141 3.09 12.29 6.56
C ARG A 141 2.40 11.29 7.49
N ARG A 142 1.20 10.82 7.11
CA ARG A 142 0.45 9.85 7.93
C ARG A 142 1.16 8.51 7.98
N LEU A 143 1.63 8.02 6.84
CA LEU A 143 2.41 6.76 6.76
C LEU A 143 3.75 6.92 7.49
N GLY A 144 4.51 7.99 7.22
CA GLY A 144 5.78 8.26 7.89
C GLY A 144 5.68 8.28 9.40
N LYS A 145 4.58 8.86 9.96
CA LYS A 145 4.31 8.78 11.40
C LYS A 145 4.16 7.33 11.87
N ARG A 146 3.42 6.49 11.14
CA ARG A 146 3.22 5.08 11.52
C ARG A 146 4.50 4.25 11.40
N LEU A 147 5.34 4.55 10.41
CA LEU A 147 6.66 3.93 10.29
C LEU A 147 7.56 4.28 11.47
N LEU A 148 7.56 5.55 11.91
CA LEU A 148 8.30 5.97 13.11
C LEU A 148 7.74 5.33 14.39
N ASP A 149 6.42 5.14 14.50
CA ASP A 149 5.78 4.40 15.60
C ASP A 149 6.27 2.94 15.65
N GLU A 150 6.58 2.33 14.49
CA GLU A 150 7.18 0.98 14.32
C GLU A 150 8.72 1.00 14.35
N GLN A 151 9.34 2.11 14.77
CA GLN A 151 10.80 2.29 14.87
C GLN A 151 11.56 2.18 13.53
N VAL A 152 10.89 2.32 12.40
CA VAL A 152 11.54 2.37 11.08
C VAL A 152 12.36 3.66 10.98
N PRO A 153 13.65 3.59 10.55
CA PRO A 153 14.55 4.75 10.50
C PRO A 153 14.25 5.68 9.32
N VAL A 154 13.10 6.36 9.34
CA VAL A 154 12.75 7.37 8.35
C VAL A 154 13.67 8.59 8.53
N VAL A 155 14.41 8.97 7.47
CA VAL A 155 15.41 10.05 7.53
C VAL A 155 15.04 11.29 6.73
N ALA A 156 14.24 11.15 5.68
CA ALA A 156 13.83 12.26 4.84
C ALA A 156 12.49 12.00 4.16
N PHE A 157 11.85 13.09 3.75
CA PHE A 157 10.72 13.07 2.81
C PHE A 157 11.14 13.73 1.51
N VAL A 158 10.68 13.19 0.37
CA VAL A 158 10.87 13.80 -0.95
C VAL A 158 9.57 14.46 -1.39
N ASP A 159 9.63 15.63 -1.95
CA ASP A 159 8.47 16.27 -2.60
C ASP A 159 8.91 17.11 -3.81
N ILE A 160 7.97 17.38 -4.71
CA ILE A 160 8.18 18.25 -5.88
C ILE A 160 7.67 19.68 -5.62
N ASP A 161 6.87 19.87 -4.58
CA ASP A 161 6.27 21.15 -4.22
C ASP A 161 7.30 22.04 -3.51
N LEU A 162 7.73 23.10 -4.19
CA LEU A 162 8.68 24.09 -3.66
C LEU A 162 8.25 24.69 -2.32
N LYS A 163 6.95 24.75 -2.01
CA LYS A 163 6.44 25.23 -0.73
C LYS A 163 6.73 24.28 0.43
N LYS A 164 7.04 23.03 0.14
CA LYS A 164 7.34 22.00 1.14
C LYS A 164 8.84 21.73 1.28
N ILE A 165 9.59 21.84 0.18
CA ILE A 165 11.04 21.64 0.15
C ILE A 165 11.73 22.59 1.11
N GLY A 166 12.73 22.11 1.85
CA GLY A 166 13.43 22.83 2.90
C GLY A 166 12.70 22.91 4.25
N ARG A 167 11.44 22.44 4.32
CA ARG A 167 10.70 22.29 5.58
C ARG A 167 10.97 20.94 6.23
N THR A 168 10.38 20.71 7.40
CA THR A 168 10.44 19.43 8.10
C THR A 168 9.08 18.74 8.18
N ARG A 169 9.10 17.40 8.27
CA ARG A 169 7.95 16.54 8.59
C ARG A 169 8.38 15.52 9.63
N GLN A 170 7.67 15.43 10.75
CA GLN A 170 8.08 14.61 11.91
C GLN A 170 9.56 14.81 12.30
N GLY A 171 10.06 16.04 12.27
CA GLY A 171 11.47 16.35 12.54
C GLY A 171 12.47 15.94 11.45
N LYS A 172 12.02 15.42 10.31
CA LYS A 172 12.85 15.01 9.18
C LYS A 172 12.76 16.02 8.04
N PRO A 173 13.87 16.28 7.30
CA PRO A 173 13.87 17.26 6.21
C PRO A 173 12.98 16.80 5.05
N VAL A 174 12.41 17.77 4.34
CA VAL A 174 11.78 17.57 3.05
C VAL A 174 12.77 18.03 1.98
N ILE A 175 13.25 17.10 1.19
CA ILE A 175 14.22 17.31 0.12
C ILE A 175 13.54 17.35 -1.25
N SER A 176 14.21 17.92 -2.25
CA SER A 176 13.70 17.89 -3.62
C SER A 176 13.90 16.53 -4.27
N ALA A 177 13.11 16.22 -5.31
CA ALA A 177 13.33 15.04 -6.12
C ALA A 177 14.71 15.04 -6.83
N LYS A 178 15.28 16.22 -7.08
CA LYS A 178 16.63 16.37 -7.68
C LYS A 178 17.74 15.92 -6.72
N ASP A 179 17.58 16.19 -5.43
CA ASP A 179 18.57 15.87 -4.41
C ASP A 179 18.43 14.42 -3.89
N PHE A 180 17.39 13.70 -4.30
CA PHE A 180 17.07 12.37 -3.79
C PHE A 180 18.24 11.38 -3.95
N MET A 181 18.87 11.31 -5.13
CA MET A 181 19.97 10.36 -5.37
C MET A 181 21.24 10.68 -4.58
N ASP A 182 21.47 11.94 -4.25
CA ASP A 182 22.58 12.33 -3.38
C ASP A 182 22.33 11.86 -1.94
N TRP A 183 21.09 11.89 -1.50
CA TRP A 183 20.69 11.30 -0.21
C TRP A 183 20.78 9.77 -0.25
N TRP A 184 20.27 9.13 -1.28
CA TRP A 184 20.28 7.69 -1.47
C TRP A 184 21.69 7.10 -1.38
N ARG A 185 22.65 7.70 -2.08
CA ARG A 185 24.04 7.21 -2.17
C ARG A 185 24.84 7.34 -0.87
N ARG A 186 24.35 8.05 0.12
CA ARG A 186 25.02 8.18 1.44
C ARG A 186 24.94 6.90 2.28
N TYR A 187 24.09 5.97 1.90
CA TYR A 187 23.73 4.83 2.71
C TYR A 187 23.95 3.52 1.96
N GLN A 188 24.18 2.43 2.71
CA GLN A 188 24.47 1.13 2.10
C GLN A 188 23.22 0.35 1.71
N GLN A 189 22.17 0.42 2.53
CA GLN A 189 20.93 -0.34 2.32
C GLN A 189 19.68 0.52 2.45
N PRO A 190 19.61 1.65 1.73
CA PRO A 190 18.43 2.51 1.79
C PRO A 190 17.22 1.83 1.17
N ALA A 191 16.03 2.27 1.60
CA ALA A 191 14.77 1.91 0.97
C ALA A 191 13.92 3.16 0.71
N LEU A 192 13.11 3.11 -0.35
CA LEU A 192 12.19 4.18 -0.69
C LEU A 192 10.74 3.68 -0.59
N LEU A 193 9.86 4.50 0.00
CA LEU A 193 8.42 4.30 -0.03
C LEU A 193 7.74 5.44 -0.79
N ALA A 194 7.07 5.13 -1.90
CA ALA A 194 6.25 6.10 -2.62
C ALA A 194 4.85 6.20 -1.98
N ALA A 195 4.57 7.35 -1.34
CA ALA A 195 3.36 7.57 -0.56
C ALA A 195 2.62 8.86 -0.99
N VAL A 196 2.33 8.97 -2.28
CA VAL A 196 1.61 10.09 -2.90
C VAL A 196 0.23 9.64 -3.35
N GLY A 197 -0.81 10.07 -2.66
CA GLY A 197 -2.19 9.68 -2.96
C GLY A 197 -2.88 10.49 -4.07
N ALA A 198 -2.17 11.34 -4.81
CA ALA A 198 -2.74 12.04 -5.95
C ALA A 198 -2.91 11.07 -7.13
N ARG A 199 -4.05 11.19 -7.84
CA ARG A 199 -4.36 10.34 -9.00
C ARG A 199 -3.28 10.49 -10.08
N GLY A 200 -2.78 9.36 -10.63
CA GLY A 200 -1.72 9.33 -11.64
C GLY A 200 -0.30 9.58 -11.11
N ALA A 201 -0.14 10.06 -9.88
CA ALA A 201 1.19 10.34 -9.33
C ALA A 201 2.03 9.07 -9.16
N ARG A 202 1.41 7.93 -8.84
CA ARG A 202 2.11 6.66 -8.66
C ARG A 202 2.86 6.23 -9.93
N ASP A 203 2.23 6.31 -11.08
CA ASP A 203 2.85 5.90 -12.35
C ASP A 203 3.99 6.84 -12.74
N LEU A 204 3.84 8.14 -12.52
CA LEU A 204 4.91 9.12 -12.74
C LEU A 204 6.11 8.87 -11.82
N ILE A 205 5.85 8.59 -10.53
CA ILE A 205 6.91 8.26 -9.55
C ILE A 205 7.56 6.94 -9.94
N ARG A 206 6.79 5.93 -10.32
CA ARG A 206 7.30 4.62 -10.77
C ARG A 206 8.26 4.80 -11.94
N GLN A 207 7.86 5.55 -12.97
CA GLN A 207 8.73 5.84 -14.10
C GLN A 207 10.00 6.56 -13.64
N GLN A 208 9.86 7.66 -12.89
CA GLN A 208 10.99 8.46 -12.42
C GLN A 208 11.97 7.65 -11.57
N VAL A 209 11.49 6.82 -10.66
CA VAL A 209 12.33 6.00 -9.76
C VAL A 209 13.00 4.86 -10.52
N ASN A 210 12.32 4.25 -11.48
CA ASN A 210 12.90 3.23 -12.35
C ASN A 210 13.97 3.82 -13.28
N ASP A 211 13.77 5.04 -13.81
CA ASP A 211 14.76 5.75 -14.63
C ASP A 211 16.05 6.08 -13.84
N LEU A 212 15.94 6.16 -12.51
CA LEU A 212 17.12 6.26 -11.61
C LEU A 212 17.82 4.92 -11.34
N GLY A 213 17.35 3.82 -11.95
CA GLY A 213 17.91 2.48 -11.81
C GLY A 213 17.47 1.72 -10.56
N LEU A 214 16.48 2.21 -9.81
CA LEU A 214 15.95 1.54 -8.63
C LEU A 214 14.85 0.54 -9.03
N ILE A 215 14.85 -0.63 -8.40
CA ILE A 215 13.95 -1.74 -8.74
C ILE A 215 12.81 -1.80 -7.73
N GLU A 216 11.55 -1.74 -8.23
CA GLU A 216 10.35 -1.93 -7.42
C GLU A 216 10.32 -3.35 -6.81
N GLY A 217 9.98 -3.46 -5.54
CA GLY A 217 9.99 -4.72 -4.80
C GLY A 217 11.36 -5.10 -4.19
N ARG A 218 12.44 -4.40 -4.56
CA ARG A 218 13.77 -4.57 -3.98
C ARG A 218 14.28 -3.30 -3.29
N ASP A 219 14.27 -2.20 -3.99
CA ASP A 219 14.80 -0.92 -3.53
C ASP A 219 13.70 0.02 -3.07
N TRP A 220 12.51 -0.12 -3.65
CA TRP A 220 11.37 0.72 -3.33
C TRP A 220 10.03 0.02 -3.47
N TRP A 221 9.00 0.58 -2.80
CA TRP A 221 7.62 0.08 -2.81
C TRP A 221 6.63 1.23 -2.92
N ALA A 222 5.54 1.03 -3.67
CA ALA A 222 4.39 1.91 -3.63
C ALA A 222 3.54 1.63 -2.38
N ALA A 223 3.08 2.70 -1.70
CA ALA A 223 2.30 2.59 -0.46
C ALA A 223 1.06 3.53 -0.42
N ALA A 224 0.77 4.25 -1.55
CA ALA A 224 -0.44 5.03 -1.75
C ALA A 224 -0.75 5.20 -3.24
#